data_92f563eba4abfbfc743c33184cc81f7b
#
_entry.id   92f563eba4abfbfc743c33184cc81f7b
#
_cell.length_a   1.000
_cell.length_b   1.000
_cell.length_c   1.000
_cell.angle_alpha   90.00
_cell.angle_beta   90.00
_cell.angle_gamma   90.00
#
_symmetry.space_group_name_H-M   'P 1'
#
loop_
_entity.id
_entity.type
_entity.pdbx_description
1 polymer ?
#
loop_
_entity_poly.entity_id
_entity_poly.type
_entity_poly.pdbx_seq_one_letter_code
_entity_poly.pdbx_strand_id
1 'polypeptide(L)'
;MVDQIAPSVGESTVDVLEYLGLEVVFVRDQTCCGQPAFNSGFRSEAFPVAKRFVELFESVEGPIVVPSGSCAAMVRNFYKDLFRGDSDLIQRSSRLSGRLYEFTEFISKFFGTQAIIGNLETTATYHKCCHLLREIGVDEQPVEMLATIDGLELKALERADVCCGFGGSFSVKMPDISSAILDEKLDFIEATEAAAVVAADIGCVFQMQGGLRRRGSEIQVIHIAEALSRAVGGYDKTGHAR
;
A
#
# COMPACT_ATOMS: atom_id res chain seq x y z
N MET A 1 5.68 8.01 -4.43
CA MET A 1 4.53 7.72 -5.33
C MET A 1 3.22 8.24 -4.74
N VAL A 2 2.87 7.91 -3.51
CA VAL A 2 1.61 8.38 -2.89
C VAL A 2 1.50 9.90 -2.98
N ASP A 3 2.40 10.66 -2.36
CA ASP A 3 2.35 12.12 -2.33
C ASP A 3 2.31 12.81 -3.72
N GLN A 4 3.05 12.30 -4.71
CA GLN A 4 3.23 12.98 -6.00
C GLN A 4 2.27 12.50 -7.11
N ILE A 5 1.77 11.27 -7.01
CA ILE A 5 1.01 10.65 -8.12
C ILE A 5 -0.38 10.22 -7.67
N ALA A 6 -0.56 9.90 -6.40
CA ALA A 6 -1.82 9.46 -5.80
C ALA A 6 -2.06 10.14 -4.44
N PRO A 7 -2.12 11.48 -4.38
CA PRO A 7 -2.30 12.21 -3.11
C PRO A 7 -3.56 11.78 -2.37
N SER A 8 -4.61 11.39 -3.08
CA SER A 8 -5.85 10.86 -2.49
C SER A 8 -5.62 9.67 -1.55
N VAL A 9 -4.62 8.83 -1.82
CA VAL A 9 -4.26 7.72 -0.92
C VAL A 9 -3.68 8.22 0.39
N GLY A 10 -2.84 9.27 0.32
CA GLY A 10 -2.27 9.92 1.51
C GLY A 10 -3.34 10.61 2.35
N GLU A 11 -4.20 11.39 1.69
CA GLU A 11 -5.34 12.07 2.31
C GLU A 11 -6.30 11.06 2.98
N SER A 12 -6.69 10.02 2.26
CA SER A 12 -7.53 8.95 2.80
C SER A 12 -6.87 8.20 3.98
N THR A 13 -5.54 8.07 3.97
CA THR A 13 -4.81 7.51 5.11
C THR A 13 -4.95 8.40 6.34
N VAL A 14 -4.82 9.71 6.17
CA VAL A 14 -5.04 10.69 7.24
C VAL A 14 -6.47 10.64 7.74
N ASP A 15 -7.47 10.70 6.84
CA ASP A 15 -8.90 10.65 7.20
C ASP A 15 -9.22 9.46 8.11
N VAL A 16 -8.74 8.27 7.76
CA VAL A 16 -9.00 7.06 8.54
C VAL A 16 -8.29 7.09 9.89
N LEU A 17 -7.05 7.58 9.95
CA LEU A 17 -6.32 7.70 11.21
C LEU A 17 -6.94 8.75 12.14
N GLU A 18 -7.40 9.87 11.59
CA GLU A 18 -8.14 10.89 12.35
C GLU A 18 -9.51 10.40 12.81
N TYR A 19 -10.23 9.62 11.97
CA TYR A 19 -11.46 8.92 12.36
C TYR A 19 -11.24 8.02 13.59
N LEU A 20 -10.08 7.37 13.68
CA LEU A 20 -9.67 6.56 14.83
C LEU A 20 -9.22 7.38 16.04
N GLY A 21 -9.32 8.71 15.98
CA GLY A 21 -8.97 9.62 17.08
C GLY A 21 -7.48 9.94 17.21
N LEU A 22 -6.70 9.71 16.16
CA LEU A 22 -5.27 9.98 16.15
C LEU A 22 -4.96 11.38 15.61
N GLU A 23 -3.97 12.05 16.20
CA GLU A 23 -3.35 13.22 15.60
C GLU A 23 -2.28 12.78 14.60
N VAL A 24 -2.41 13.20 13.35
CA VAL A 24 -1.51 12.80 12.27
C VAL A 24 -0.52 13.91 11.95
N VAL A 25 0.77 13.57 11.99
CA VAL A 25 1.86 14.48 11.64
C VAL A 25 2.44 14.08 10.27
N PHE A 26 2.38 14.99 9.30
CA PHE A 26 3.00 14.81 8.00
C PHE A 26 4.40 15.43 7.97
N VAL A 27 5.42 14.61 7.75
CA VAL A 27 6.82 15.05 7.62
C VAL A 27 7.04 15.64 6.22
N ARG A 28 7.14 16.97 6.11
CA ARG A 28 7.13 17.69 4.81
C ARG A 28 8.27 17.28 3.87
N ASP A 29 9.47 17.10 4.39
CA ASP A 29 10.65 16.83 3.56
C ASP A 29 10.88 15.34 3.27
N GLN A 30 9.85 14.50 3.48
CA GLN A 30 9.95 13.07 3.23
C GLN A 30 10.15 12.77 1.75
N THR A 31 10.90 11.70 1.50
CA THR A 31 11.24 11.24 0.16
C THR A 31 10.85 9.77 -0.01
N CYS A 32 11.29 9.16 -1.09
CA CYS A 32 11.10 7.73 -1.33
C CYS A 32 11.85 6.88 -0.27
N CYS A 33 11.36 5.67 0.00
CA CYS A 33 12.08 4.69 0.83
C CYS A 33 13.33 4.09 0.16
N GLY A 34 13.58 4.40 -1.12
CA GLY A 34 14.74 3.89 -1.89
C GLY A 34 14.51 2.54 -2.58
N GLN A 35 13.34 1.89 -2.40
CA GLN A 35 13.07 0.57 -2.97
C GLN A 35 13.22 0.48 -4.49
N PRO A 36 12.76 1.42 -5.32
CA PRO A 36 12.91 1.30 -6.78
C PRO A 36 14.37 1.19 -7.23
N ALA A 37 15.27 1.97 -6.65
CA ALA A 37 16.70 1.89 -6.93
C ALA A 37 17.30 0.59 -6.38
N PHE A 38 16.95 0.21 -5.16
CA PHE A 38 17.41 -1.03 -4.52
C PHE A 38 17.04 -2.27 -5.34
N ASN A 39 15.77 -2.42 -5.72
CA ASN A 39 15.28 -3.55 -6.50
C ASN A 39 15.86 -3.59 -7.93
N SER A 40 16.31 -2.44 -8.43
CA SER A 40 16.99 -2.34 -9.74
C SER A 40 18.48 -2.64 -9.70
N GLY A 41 19.04 -2.91 -8.49
CA GLY A 41 20.47 -3.16 -8.28
C GLY A 41 21.31 -1.89 -8.09
N PHE A 42 20.71 -0.70 -8.12
CA PHE A 42 21.38 0.59 -7.92
C PHE A 42 21.50 0.90 -6.42
N ARG A 43 22.37 0.12 -5.74
CA ARG A 43 22.51 0.22 -4.28
C ARG A 43 23.16 1.54 -3.84
N SER A 44 24.11 2.07 -4.63
CA SER A 44 24.76 3.36 -4.41
C SER A 44 23.79 4.52 -4.44
N GLU A 45 22.77 4.45 -5.29
CA GLU A 45 21.72 5.45 -5.44
C GLU A 45 20.61 5.26 -4.39
N ALA A 46 20.32 4.02 -4.01
CA ALA A 46 19.36 3.70 -2.96
C ALA A 46 19.83 4.16 -1.57
N PHE A 47 21.13 4.05 -1.30
CA PHE A 47 21.74 4.33 0.00
C PHE A 47 21.46 5.75 0.51
N PRO A 48 21.78 6.84 -0.21
CA PRO A 48 21.53 8.20 0.28
C PRO A 48 20.03 8.50 0.46
N VAL A 49 19.16 7.90 -0.36
CA VAL A 49 17.70 8.05 -0.23
C VAL A 49 17.21 7.38 1.05
N ALA A 50 17.62 6.15 1.30
CA ALA A 50 17.26 5.41 2.50
C ALA A 50 17.85 6.05 3.77
N LYS A 51 19.09 6.56 3.71
CA LYS A 51 19.72 7.30 4.79
C LYS A 51 18.91 8.54 5.16
N ARG A 52 18.51 9.34 4.15
CA ARG A 52 17.65 10.52 4.37
C ARG A 52 16.32 10.14 5.02
N PHE A 53 15.71 9.03 4.61
CA PHE A 53 14.50 8.53 5.25
C PHE A 53 14.72 8.26 6.75
N VAL A 54 15.81 7.59 7.12
CA VAL A 54 16.16 7.35 8.53
C VAL A 54 16.33 8.67 9.28
N GLU A 55 17.14 9.60 8.73
CA GLU A 55 17.43 10.91 9.35
C GLU A 55 16.18 11.76 9.59
N LEU A 56 15.22 11.74 8.66
CA LEU A 56 13.98 12.48 8.80
C LEU A 56 13.05 11.88 9.87
N PHE A 57 12.87 10.59 9.84
CA PHE A 57 11.89 9.94 10.70
C PHE A 57 12.41 9.61 12.10
N GLU A 58 13.71 9.55 12.32
CA GLU A 58 14.24 9.31 13.67
C GLU A 58 13.96 10.47 14.65
N SER A 59 13.80 11.70 14.15
CA SER A 59 13.46 12.88 14.93
C SER A 59 11.98 13.01 15.28
N VAL A 60 11.12 12.19 14.68
CA VAL A 60 9.67 12.19 14.90
C VAL A 60 9.30 11.12 15.91
N GLU A 61 8.52 11.46 16.91
CA GLU A 61 8.02 10.52 17.91
C GLU A 61 6.79 9.76 17.41
N GLY A 62 6.47 8.65 18.09
CA GLY A 62 5.30 7.83 17.80
C GLY A 62 5.46 6.83 16.66
N PRO A 63 4.39 6.11 16.31
CA PRO A 63 4.35 5.17 15.20
C PRO A 63 4.49 5.87 13.84
N ILE A 64 5.13 5.19 12.89
CA ILE A 64 5.20 5.62 11.49
C ILE A 64 4.27 4.71 10.69
N VAL A 65 3.23 5.29 10.09
CA VAL A 65 2.26 4.55 9.30
C VAL A 65 2.50 4.79 7.81
N VAL A 66 2.63 3.70 7.06
CA VAL A 66 2.93 3.74 5.60
C VAL A 66 1.80 3.07 4.83
N PRO A 67 1.11 3.77 3.92
CA PRO A 67 0.07 3.17 3.08
C PRO A 67 0.68 2.42 1.89
N SER A 68 1.60 1.50 2.15
CA SER A 68 2.26 0.70 1.10
C SER A 68 3.05 -0.45 1.72
N GLY A 69 2.65 -1.67 1.42
CA GLY A 69 3.36 -2.88 1.85
C GLY A 69 4.80 -2.94 1.33
N SER A 70 5.05 -2.46 0.12
CA SER A 70 6.38 -2.45 -0.48
C SER A 70 7.35 -1.47 0.21
N CYS A 71 6.88 -0.28 0.61
CA CYS A 71 7.68 0.66 1.39
C CYS A 71 7.97 0.14 2.79
N ALA A 72 6.96 -0.43 3.46
CA ALA A 72 7.14 -1.02 4.79
C ALA A 72 8.15 -2.18 4.74
N ALA A 73 8.06 -3.06 3.74
CA ALA A 73 9.01 -4.15 3.51
C ALA A 73 10.44 -3.63 3.30
N MET A 74 10.60 -2.59 2.48
CA MET A 74 11.93 -2.00 2.24
C MET A 74 12.60 -1.54 3.52
N VAL A 75 11.88 -0.79 4.36
CA VAL A 75 12.45 -0.24 5.60
C VAL A 75 12.71 -1.33 6.61
N ARG A 76 11.78 -2.28 6.78
CA ARG A 76 11.88 -3.33 7.83
C ARG A 76 12.87 -4.43 7.50
N ASN A 77 12.89 -4.88 6.23
CA ASN A 77 13.61 -6.09 5.86
C ASN A 77 14.91 -5.81 5.12
N PHE A 78 14.98 -4.73 4.33
CA PHE A 78 16.11 -4.52 3.40
C PHE A 78 17.07 -3.40 3.79
N TYR A 79 16.71 -2.47 4.68
CA TYR A 79 17.63 -1.42 5.11
C TYR A 79 18.88 -1.98 5.79
N LYS A 80 18.76 -3.04 6.59
CA LYS A 80 19.91 -3.69 7.20
C LYS A 80 20.91 -4.22 6.16
N ASP A 81 20.41 -4.76 5.06
CA ASP A 81 21.27 -5.22 3.95
C ASP A 81 21.83 -4.05 3.14
N LEU A 82 21.01 -3.02 2.87
CA LEU A 82 21.43 -1.81 2.15
C LEU A 82 22.55 -1.07 2.89
N PHE A 83 22.45 -0.97 4.21
CA PHE A 83 23.42 -0.28 5.09
C PHE A 83 24.56 -1.19 5.55
N ARG A 84 24.76 -2.34 4.95
CA ARG A 84 25.85 -3.25 5.30
C ARG A 84 27.21 -2.53 5.27
N GLY A 85 27.92 -2.56 6.40
CA GLY A 85 29.21 -1.86 6.60
C GLY A 85 29.08 -0.55 7.38
N ASP A 86 27.85 -0.06 7.62
CA ASP A 86 27.60 1.11 8.47
C ASP A 86 26.78 0.69 9.70
N SER A 87 27.48 0.38 10.78
CA SER A 87 26.83 -0.11 12.02
C SER A 87 25.93 0.92 12.69
N ASP A 88 26.21 2.21 12.56
CA ASP A 88 25.36 3.28 13.09
C ASP A 88 24.03 3.34 12.35
N LEU A 89 24.05 3.40 11.02
CA LEU A 89 22.83 3.40 10.21
C LEU A 89 22.02 2.12 10.40
N ILE A 90 22.66 0.95 10.54
CA ILE A 90 21.94 -0.30 10.85
C ILE A 90 21.20 -0.18 12.18
N GLN A 91 21.83 0.34 13.22
CA GLN A 91 21.17 0.48 14.52
C GLN A 91 20.03 1.51 14.48
N ARG A 92 20.23 2.65 13.83
CA ARG A 92 19.22 3.72 13.68
C ARG A 92 18.03 3.23 12.88
N SER A 93 18.26 2.59 11.75
CA SER A 93 17.19 2.01 10.93
C SER A 93 16.44 0.89 11.63
N SER A 94 17.12 0.08 12.47
CA SER A 94 16.47 -0.96 13.27
C SER A 94 15.51 -0.39 14.31
N ARG A 95 15.90 0.71 15.00
CA ARG A 95 15.00 1.42 15.93
C ARG A 95 13.77 1.96 15.20
N LEU A 96 13.98 2.55 14.02
CA LEU A 96 12.90 3.09 13.20
C LEU A 96 11.96 1.99 12.71
N SER A 97 12.49 0.86 12.24
CA SER A 97 11.73 -0.31 11.80
C SER A 97 10.80 -0.87 12.89
N GLY A 98 11.23 -0.80 14.15
CA GLY A 98 10.44 -1.28 15.31
C GLY A 98 9.15 -0.49 15.57
N ARG A 99 9.00 0.69 14.98
CA ARG A 99 7.81 1.55 15.10
C ARG A 99 7.19 1.93 13.77
N LEU A 100 7.62 1.31 12.68
CA LEU A 100 7.06 1.49 11.36
C LEU A 100 6.10 0.34 11.04
N TYR A 101 4.90 0.70 10.66
CA TYR A 101 3.80 -0.21 10.35
C TYR A 101 3.24 0.08 8.97
N GLU A 102 2.83 -0.95 8.27
CA GLU A 102 1.93 -0.77 7.15
C GLU A 102 0.54 -0.36 7.67
N PHE A 103 -0.20 0.38 6.89
CA PHE A 103 -1.46 1.02 7.29
C PHE A 103 -2.49 0.03 7.86
N THR A 104 -2.75 -1.08 7.18
CA THR A 104 -3.70 -2.10 7.64
C THR A 104 -3.17 -2.90 8.82
N GLU A 105 -1.85 -3.15 8.86
CA GLU A 105 -1.16 -3.73 10.01
C GLU A 105 -1.33 -2.85 11.25
N PHE A 106 -1.15 -1.54 11.10
CA PHE A 106 -1.29 -0.59 12.19
C PHE A 106 -2.70 -0.61 12.78
N ILE A 107 -3.72 -0.49 11.92
CA ILE A 107 -5.12 -0.50 12.37
C ILE A 107 -5.44 -1.81 13.07
N SER A 108 -5.13 -2.95 12.44
CA SER A 108 -5.39 -4.28 13.01
C SER A 108 -4.75 -4.46 14.38
N LYS A 109 -3.48 -4.02 14.51
CA LYS A 109 -2.69 -4.22 15.72
C LYS A 109 -3.16 -3.37 16.91
N PHE A 110 -3.53 -2.12 16.67
CA PHE A 110 -3.80 -1.15 17.74
C PHE A 110 -5.29 -0.90 17.98
N PHE A 111 -6.14 -1.15 16.99
CA PHE A 111 -7.57 -0.88 17.05
C PHE A 111 -8.43 -2.11 16.78
N GLY A 112 -7.88 -3.14 16.14
CA GLY A 112 -8.60 -4.32 15.67
C GLY A 112 -9.17 -4.13 14.26
N THR A 113 -9.46 -5.25 13.58
CA THR A 113 -9.98 -5.24 12.20
C THR A 113 -11.41 -4.70 12.09
N GLN A 114 -12.13 -4.62 13.22
CA GLN A 114 -13.52 -4.12 13.29
C GLN A 114 -13.61 -2.65 13.71
N ALA A 115 -12.49 -1.93 13.77
CA ALA A 115 -12.48 -0.54 14.25
C ALA A 115 -13.10 0.45 13.26
N ILE A 116 -13.19 0.09 11.98
CA ILE A 116 -13.76 0.92 10.93
C ILE A 116 -15.25 0.57 10.79
N ILE A 117 -16.11 1.45 11.27
CA ILE A 117 -17.56 1.32 11.17
C ILE A 117 -18.05 2.34 10.14
N GLY A 118 -18.61 1.87 9.04
CA GLY A 118 -19.05 2.74 7.97
C GLY A 118 -19.86 2.00 6.92
N ASN A 119 -20.26 2.72 5.87
CA ASN A 119 -21.05 2.18 4.76
C ASN A 119 -20.41 2.49 3.42
N LEU A 120 -20.36 1.50 2.53
CA LEU A 120 -19.91 1.66 1.16
C LEU A 120 -20.69 0.70 0.24
N GLU A 121 -21.73 1.21 -0.40
CA GLU A 121 -22.58 0.44 -1.31
C GLU A 121 -21.82 0.09 -2.60
N THR A 122 -21.16 -1.08 -2.63
CA THR A 122 -20.46 -1.59 -3.82
C THR A 122 -20.14 -3.07 -3.69
N THR A 123 -19.80 -3.71 -4.81
CA THR A 123 -19.18 -5.03 -4.82
C THR A 123 -17.68 -4.88 -5.04
N ALA A 124 -16.86 -5.54 -4.25
CA ALA A 124 -15.41 -5.48 -4.40
C ALA A 124 -14.76 -6.85 -4.25
N THR A 125 -13.55 -6.96 -4.77
CA THR A 125 -12.64 -8.07 -4.48
C THR A 125 -11.31 -7.53 -3.95
N TYR A 126 -10.49 -8.37 -3.30
CA TYR A 126 -9.23 -7.93 -2.72
C TYR A 126 -8.02 -8.63 -3.34
N HIS A 127 -7.05 -7.85 -3.83
CA HIS A 127 -5.77 -8.33 -4.29
C HIS A 127 -4.74 -8.32 -3.15
N LYS A 128 -4.22 -9.51 -2.79
CA LYS A 128 -3.17 -9.69 -1.78
C LYS A 128 -1.82 -9.24 -2.35
N CYS A 129 -1.40 -8.02 -2.03
CA CYS A 129 -0.14 -7.46 -2.52
C CYS A 129 1.06 -8.27 -2.02
N CYS A 130 1.95 -8.67 -2.93
CA CYS A 130 3.02 -9.64 -2.65
C CYS A 130 3.98 -9.21 -1.52
N HIS A 131 4.39 -7.94 -1.46
CA HIS A 131 5.26 -7.45 -0.38
C HIS A 131 4.53 -7.41 0.97
N LEU A 132 3.26 -7.05 0.98
CA LEU A 132 2.45 -7.04 2.19
C LEU A 132 2.29 -8.44 2.75
N LEU A 133 1.91 -9.38 1.89
CA LEU A 133 1.71 -10.78 2.26
C LEU A 133 3.02 -11.48 2.66
N ARG A 134 4.03 -11.45 1.77
CA ARG A 134 5.22 -12.30 1.89
C ARG A 134 6.34 -11.70 2.74
N GLU A 135 6.45 -10.37 2.77
CA GLU A 135 7.54 -9.67 3.45
C GLU A 135 7.13 -9.11 4.81
N ILE A 136 5.86 -8.67 4.94
CA ILE A 136 5.32 -8.08 6.17
C ILE A 136 4.50 -9.08 6.97
N GLY A 137 3.90 -10.09 6.30
CA GLY A 137 3.08 -11.11 6.95
C GLY A 137 1.65 -10.64 7.25
N VAL A 138 1.16 -9.63 6.53
CA VAL A 138 -0.24 -9.20 6.61
C VAL A 138 -1.01 -9.90 5.51
N ASP A 139 -2.02 -10.68 5.88
CA ASP A 139 -2.76 -11.56 4.98
C ASP A 139 -4.28 -11.31 5.06
N GLU A 140 -4.91 -11.73 6.14
CA GLU A 140 -6.37 -11.68 6.30
C GLU A 140 -6.87 -10.33 6.84
N GLN A 141 -6.03 -9.57 7.52
CA GLN A 141 -6.43 -8.32 8.18
C GLN A 141 -7.11 -7.31 7.24
N PRO A 142 -6.62 -7.05 6.00
CA PRO A 142 -7.32 -6.16 5.07
C PRO A 142 -8.68 -6.72 4.63
N VAL A 143 -8.79 -8.03 4.45
CA VAL A 143 -10.04 -8.70 4.07
C VAL A 143 -11.06 -8.61 5.20
N GLU A 144 -10.64 -8.88 6.43
CA GLU A 144 -11.47 -8.74 7.63
C GLU A 144 -11.98 -7.31 7.81
N MET A 145 -11.12 -6.29 7.61
CA MET A 145 -11.54 -4.88 7.67
C MET A 145 -12.59 -4.55 6.62
N LEU A 146 -12.40 -4.98 5.38
CA LEU A 146 -13.36 -4.74 4.30
C LEU A 146 -14.69 -5.46 4.57
N ALA A 147 -14.65 -6.65 5.15
CA ALA A 147 -15.84 -7.44 5.45
C ALA A 147 -16.71 -6.83 6.57
N THR A 148 -16.20 -5.88 7.36
CA THR A 148 -16.99 -5.19 8.41
C THR A 148 -17.72 -3.95 7.90
N ILE A 149 -17.50 -3.53 6.65
CA ILE A 149 -18.11 -2.34 6.07
C ILE A 149 -19.52 -2.68 5.59
N ASP A 150 -20.51 -1.98 6.11
CA ASP A 150 -21.91 -2.14 5.69
C ASP A 150 -22.07 -1.79 4.19
N GLY A 151 -22.86 -2.56 3.46
CA GLY A 151 -23.11 -2.36 2.03
C GLY A 151 -21.99 -2.83 1.12
N LEU A 152 -20.81 -3.22 1.65
CA LEU A 152 -19.72 -3.77 0.85
C LEU A 152 -19.85 -5.28 0.71
N GLU A 153 -20.23 -5.73 -0.49
CA GLU A 153 -20.23 -7.16 -0.84
C GLU A 153 -18.81 -7.57 -1.29
N LEU A 154 -18.10 -8.30 -0.45
CA LEU A 154 -16.74 -8.76 -0.76
C LEU A 154 -16.79 -10.11 -1.48
N LYS A 155 -16.42 -10.10 -2.78
CA LYS A 155 -16.32 -11.30 -3.62
C LYS A 155 -14.96 -11.94 -3.51
N ALA A 156 -14.90 -13.27 -3.37
CA ALA A 156 -13.65 -13.99 -3.30
C ALA A 156 -12.88 -13.88 -4.63
N LEU A 157 -11.58 -13.56 -4.55
CA LEU A 157 -10.68 -13.56 -5.70
C LEU A 157 -9.93 -14.88 -5.74
N GLU A 158 -10.15 -15.66 -6.79
CA GLU A 158 -9.33 -16.83 -7.04
C GLU A 158 -7.87 -16.42 -7.22
N ARG A 159 -6.94 -17.15 -6.59
CA ARG A 159 -5.50 -16.84 -6.61
C ARG A 159 -5.20 -15.35 -6.27
N ALA A 160 -5.81 -14.86 -5.21
CA ALA A 160 -5.66 -13.48 -4.76
C ALA A 160 -4.18 -13.06 -4.55
N ASP A 161 -3.29 -14.00 -4.22
CA ASP A 161 -1.86 -13.88 -3.97
C ASP A 161 -0.96 -13.85 -5.22
N VAL A 162 -1.53 -14.10 -6.42
CA VAL A 162 -0.78 -13.97 -7.69
C VAL A 162 -0.40 -12.50 -7.91
N CYS A 163 0.85 -12.28 -8.30
CA CYS A 163 1.41 -10.96 -8.51
C CYS A 163 0.64 -10.17 -9.57
N CYS A 164 0.60 -8.83 -9.42
CA CYS A 164 0.04 -7.92 -10.41
C CYS A 164 0.99 -7.65 -11.60
N GLY A 165 2.23 -8.14 -11.55
CA GLY A 165 3.23 -7.94 -12.61
C GLY A 165 3.99 -6.61 -12.54
N PHE A 166 3.69 -5.69 -11.63
CA PHE A 166 4.34 -4.37 -11.59
C PHE A 166 5.85 -4.44 -11.37
N GLY A 167 6.29 -4.95 -10.21
CA GLY A 167 7.71 -5.10 -9.88
C GLY A 167 8.60 -3.86 -10.04
N GLY A 168 8.03 -2.66 -10.12
CA GLY A 168 8.74 -1.39 -10.33
C GLY A 168 9.43 -1.35 -11.71
N SER A 169 10.77 -1.32 -11.74
CA SER A 169 11.54 -1.33 -12.99
C SER A 169 11.37 -2.63 -13.81
N PHE A 170 10.89 -3.72 -13.20
CA PHE A 170 10.64 -4.98 -13.87
C PHE A 170 9.61 -4.82 -15.01
N SER A 171 8.51 -4.09 -14.76
CA SER A 171 7.49 -3.85 -15.78
C SER A 171 8.00 -3.09 -17.00
N VAL A 172 9.08 -2.32 -16.85
CA VAL A 172 9.73 -1.58 -17.95
C VAL A 172 10.81 -2.43 -18.64
N LYS A 173 11.61 -3.16 -17.86
CA LYS A 173 12.72 -3.96 -18.37
C LYS A 173 12.28 -5.28 -19.00
N MET A 174 11.18 -5.86 -18.52
CA MET A 174 10.63 -7.15 -18.95
C MET A 174 9.12 -7.02 -19.26
N PRO A 175 8.74 -6.13 -20.19
CA PRO A 175 7.33 -5.79 -20.43
C PRO A 175 6.46 -6.98 -20.82
N ASP A 176 6.98 -7.89 -21.62
CA ASP A 176 6.22 -9.07 -22.09
C ASP A 176 5.88 -10.00 -20.91
N ILE A 177 6.86 -10.24 -20.00
CA ILE A 177 6.64 -11.08 -18.83
C ILE A 177 5.70 -10.39 -17.85
N SER A 178 5.92 -9.10 -17.61
CA SER A 178 5.06 -8.27 -16.76
C SER A 178 3.61 -8.27 -17.24
N SER A 179 3.41 -8.12 -18.55
CA SER A 179 2.08 -8.14 -19.18
C SER A 179 1.42 -9.51 -19.05
N ALA A 180 2.14 -10.61 -19.29
CA ALA A 180 1.59 -11.95 -19.12
C ALA A 180 1.13 -12.24 -17.68
N ILE A 181 1.93 -11.82 -16.68
CA ILE A 181 1.55 -11.93 -15.26
C ILE A 181 0.32 -11.07 -14.96
N LEU A 182 0.27 -9.86 -15.50
CA LEU A 182 -0.86 -8.96 -15.32
C LEU A 182 -2.13 -9.55 -15.96
N ASP A 183 -2.03 -10.06 -17.19
CA ASP A 183 -3.18 -10.61 -17.91
C ASP A 183 -3.81 -11.78 -17.15
N GLU A 184 -3.00 -12.71 -16.62
CA GLU A 184 -3.49 -13.77 -15.73
C GLU A 184 -4.23 -13.21 -14.51
N LYS A 185 -3.67 -12.18 -13.84
CA LYS A 185 -4.31 -11.54 -12.69
C LYS A 185 -5.65 -10.88 -13.08
N LEU A 186 -5.70 -10.21 -14.21
CA LEU A 186 -6.92 -9.55 -14.68
C LEU A 186 -8.03 -10.54 -15.01
N ASP A 187 -7.70 -11.71 -15.58
CA ASP A 187 -8.68 -12.77 -15.83
C ASP A 187 -9.38 -13.20 -14.54
N PHE A 188 -8.63 -13.39 -13.45
CA PHE A 188 -9.24 -13.70 -12.14
C PHE A 188 -10.07 -12.54 -11.58
N ILE A 189 -9.63 -11.29 -11.77
CA ILE A 189 -10.39 -10.12 -11.31
C ILE A 189 -11.71 -10.00 -12.07
N GLU A 190 -11.69 -10.09 -13.40
CA GLU A 190 -12.88 -9.98 -14.24
C GLU A 190 -13.87 -11.13 -13.98
N ALA A 191 -13.37 -12.33 -13.68
CA ALA A 191 -14.21 -13.48 -13.31
C ALA A 191 -14.99 -13.28 -11.99
N THR A 192 -14.59 -12.35 -11.14
CA THR A 192 -15.36 -12.04 -9.90
C THR A 192 -16.64 -11.26 -10.17
N GLU A 193 -16.75 -10.59 -11.33
CA GLU A 193 -17.84 -9.65 -11.65
C GLU A 193 -18.02 -8.56 -10.55
N ALA A 194 -16.95 -8.23 -9.82
CA ALA A 194 -16.96 -7.15 -8.84
C ALA A 194 -16.83 -5.79 -9.54
N ALA A 195 -17.49 -4.77 -8.99
CA ALA A 195 -17.37 -3.40 -9.50
C ALA A 195 -15.99 -2.77 -9.23
N ALA A 196 -15.29 -3.28 -8.21
CA ALA A 196 -13.97 -2.79 -7.85
C ALA A 196 -13.02 -3.91 -7.40
N VAL A 197 -11.70 -3.67 -7.59
CA VAL A 197 -10.66 -4.42 -6.90
C VAL A 197 -9.91 -3.51 -5.93
N VAL A 198 -9.78 -3.94 -4.68
CA VAL A 198 -9.08 -3.22 -3.63
C VAL A 198 -7.67 -3.78 -3.48
N ALA A 199 -6.68 -2.92 -3.28
CA ALA A 199 -5.29 -3.29 -3.06
C ALA A 199 -4.61 -2.35 -2.06
N ALA A 200 -3.58 -2.82 -1.35
CA ALA A 200 -2.86 -2.06 -0.33
C ALA A 200 -1.48 -1.54 -0.82
N ASP A 201 -1.25 -1.49 -2.12
CA ASP A 201 -0.01 -0.95 -2.70
C ASP A 201 -0.31 -0.21 -4.00
N ILE A 202 0.12 1.06 -4.07
CA ILE A 202 -0.19 1.93 -5.20
C ILE A 202 0.43 1.45 -6.53
N GLY A 203 1.54 0.72 -6.48
CA GLY A 203 2.12 0.10 -7.67
C GLY A 203 1.19 -0.95 -8.27
N CYS A 204 0.56 -1.78 -7.43
CA CYS A 204 -0.44 -2.76 -7.85
C CYS A 204 -1.70 -2.07 -8.40
N VAL A 205 -2.16 -0.99 -7.72
CA VAL A 205 -3.31 -0.19 -8.17
C VAL A 205 -3.10 0.31 -9.60
N PHE A 206 -1.97 0.97 -9.86
CA PHE A 206 -1.69 1.51 -11.19
C PHE A 206 -1.54 0.43 -12.26
N GLN A 207 -0.86 -0.66 -11.93
CA GLN A 207 -0.63 -1.76 -12.87
C GLN A 207 -1.96 -2.40 -13.30
N MET A 208 -2.80 -2.77 -12.33
CA MET A 208 -4.11 -3.38 -12.61
C MET A 208 -5.06 -2.39 -13.29
N GLN A 209 -5.13 -1.13 -12.83
CA GLN A 209 -6.00 -0.13 -13.45
C GLN A 209 -5.60 0.15 -14.91
N GLY A 210 -4.29 0.22 -15.19
CA GLY A 210 -3.79 0.38 -16.56
C GLY A 210 -4.14 -0.81 -17.44
N GLY A 211 -4.07 -2.03 -16.90
CA GLY A 211 -4.44 -3.26 -17.62
C GLY A 211 -5.94 -3.34 -17.91
N LEU A 212 -6.79 -3.13 -16.91
CA LEU A 212 -8.25 -3.13 -17.05
C LEU A 212 -8.72 -2.08 -18.08
N ARG A 213 -8.16 -0.87 -18.03
CA ARG A 213 -8.46 0.17 -19.05
C ARG A 213 -8.10 -0.28 -20.46
N ARG A 214 -6.97 -0.95 -20.67
CA ARG A 214 -6.59 -1.48 -22.00
C ARG A 214 -7.54 -2.56 -22.49
N ARG A 215 -8.16 -3.32 -21.56
CA ARG A 215 -9.18 -4.32 -21.88
C ARG A 215 -10.57 -3.71 -22.08
N GLY A 216 -10.77 -2.42 -21.86
CA GLY A 216 -12.07 -1.77 -21.88
C GLY A 216 -12.98 -2.12 -20.71
N SER A 217 -12.39 -2.65 -19.63
CA SER A 217 -13.12 -3.00 -18.41
C SER A 217 -13.44 -1.75 -17.59
N GLU A 218 -14.64 -1.68 -17.01
CA GLU A 218 -15.09 -0.60 -16.14
C GLU A 218 -14.76 -0.84 -14.65
N ILE A 219 -14.18 -1.99 -14.33
CA ILE A 219 -13.78 -2.32 -12.95
C ILE A 219 -12.80 -1.27 -12.42
N GLN A 220 -13.12 -0.70 -11.28
CA GLN A 220 -12.27 0.29 -10.63
C GLN A 220 -11.17 -0.41 -9.82
N VAL A 221 -9.97 0.19 -9.78
CA VAL A 221 -8.93 -0.24 -8.86
C VAL A 221 -8.74 0.85 -7.82
N ILE A 222 -8.97 0.54 -6.56
CA ILE A 222 -8.93 1.49 -5.45
C ILE A 222 -7.94 1.03 -4.38
N HIS A 223 -7.24 1.99 -3.78
CA HIS A 223 -6.40 1.70 -2.64
C HIS A 223 -7.26 1.43 -1.40
N ILE A 224 -6.84 0.50 -0.52
CA ILE A 224 -7.63 0.17 0.67
C ILE A 224 -7.88 1.39 1.58
N ALA A 225 -6.93 2.31 1.70
CA ALA A 225 -7.14 3.55 2.44
C ALA A 225 -8.31 4.38 1.87
N GLU A 226 -8.43 4.43 0.54
CA GLU A 226 -9.55 5.14 -0.12
C GLU A 226 -10.89 4.43 0.11
N ALA A 227 -10.90 3.09 0.11
CA ALA A 227 -12.11 2.32 0.40
C ALA A 227 -12.59 2.56 1.84
N LEU A 228 -11.67 2.52 2.82
CA LEU A 228 -11.97 2.76 4.21
C LEU A 228 -12.38 4.21 4.49
N SER A 229 -11.67 5.20 3.90
CA SER A 229 -12.03 6.62 4.03
C SER A 229 -13.43 6.92 3.47
N ARG A 230 -13.77 6.36 2.31
CA ARG A 230 -15.14 6.49 1.75
C ARG A 230 -16.19 5.88 2.67
N ALA A 231 -15.91 4.73 3.26
CA ALA A 231 -16.84 4.06 4.16
C ALA A 231 -17.18 4.91 5.40
N VAL A 232 -16.20 5.63 5.95
CA VAL A 232 -16.40 6.51 7.12
C VAL A 232 -16.90 7.92 6.75
N GLY A 233 -17.22 8.19 5.48
CA GLY A 233 -17.72 9.48 5.02
C GLY A 233 -16.61 10.52 4.77
N GLY A 234 -15.36 10.07 4.64
CA GLY A 234 -14.24 10.89 4.24
C GLY A 234 -14.29 11.30 2.76
N TYR A 235 -13.21 11.85 2.26
CA TYR A 235 -13.04 12.50 0.97
C TYR A 235 -13.81 11.85 -0.20
N ASP A 236 -14.70 12.61 -0.82
CA ASP A 236 -15.28 12.20 -2.09
C ASP A 236 -14.36 12.62 -3.26
N LYS A 237 -14.56 12.02 -4.44
CA LYS A 237 -13.74 12.28 -5.64
C LYS A 237 -13.80 13.74 -6.15
N THR A 238 -14.65 14.58 -5.56
CA THR A 238 -14.84 15.99 -5.96
C THR A 238 -13.97 16.95 -5.14
N GLY A 239 -13.23 16.45 -4.15
CA GLY A 239 -12.29 17.24 -3.35
C GLY A 239 -12.96 18.13 -2.30
N HIS A 240 -14.19 17.85 -1.94
CA HIS A 240 -14.88 18.57 -0.87
C HIS A 240 -14.94 17.69 0.39
N ALA A 241 -14.34 18.18 1.48
CA ALA A 241 -14.57 17.63 2.82
C ALA A 241 -16.07 17.77 3.14
N ARG A 242 -16.70 16.70 3.64
CA ARG A 242 -18.07 16.74 4.16
C ARG A 242 -18.11 17.28 5.57
#